data_073c4acae2b35d82060cf3176b0b68ab
#
_entry.id   073c4acae2b35d82060cf3176b0b68ab
#
_cell.length_a   1.000
_cell.length_b   1.000
_cell.length_c   1.000
_cell.angle_alpha   90.00
_cell.angle_beta   90.00
_cell.angle_gamma   90.00
#
_symmetry.space_group_name_H-M   'P 1'
#
loop_
_entity.id
_entity.type
_entity.pdbx_description
1 polymer ?
#
loop_
_entity_poly.entity_id
_entity_poly.type
_entity_poly.pdbx_seq_one_letter_code
_entity_poly.pdbx_strand_id
1 'polypeptide(L)'
;IMWKGILRERMAPVTVNSALAAVNGFLTHNAWQDCRTKFLKVSRRVFCPESREIDRDEYKRLVKCAYKKGDERMAMLLQTICATGIRVSEVPYITIEAVKQGRAEVECKGRIRTVFLTSRLCYMLLDYAKKSHIDSGMIFVTRSGKALDRSNIWRNMKKLCEGADVLWDKVFPHNFRHLFARLYYEQEKNLVRLADILGHSNINTTRIYTMESGRNHMRQLEKLEVLFDFYNKFSLLL
;
A
#
# COMPACT_ATOMS: atom_id res chain seq x y z
N ILE A 1 30.92 -17.58 0.04
CA ILE A 1 31.08 -16.24 0.64
C ILE A 1 31.37 -15.19 -0.44
N MET A 2 32.17 -15.52 -1.48
CA MET A 2 32.56 -14.60 -2.55
C MET A 2 31.34 -14.03 -3.32
N TRP A 3 30.39 -14.87 -3.74
CA TRP A 3 29.17 -14.43 -4.44
C TRP A 3 28.29 -13.46 -3.61
N LYS A 4 28.25 -13.57 -2.27
CA LYS A 4 27.56 -12.64 -1.40
C LYS A 4 28.16 -11.23 -1.47
N GLY A 5 29.49 -11.12 -1.61
CA GLY A 5 30.19 -9.84 -1.86
C GLY A 5 29.72 -9.22 -3.19
N ILE A 6 29.75 -10.00 -4.25
CA ILE A 6 29.31 -9.56 -5.61
C ILE A 6 27.85 -9.09 -5.62
N LEU A 7 26.95 -9.81 -4.95
CA LEU A 7 25.54 -9.42 -4.84
C LEU A 7 25.38 -8.11 -4.07
N ARG A 8 26.18 -7.89 -3.01
CA ARG A 8 26.14 -6.68 -2.21
C ARG A 8 26.54 -5.43 -2.98
N GLU A 9 27.42 -5.54 -3.94
CA GLU A 9 27.82 -4.43 -4.82
C GLU A 9 26.74 -4.05 -5.85
N ARG A 10 25.91 -5.03 -6.24
CA ARG A 10 24.95 -4.87 -7.36
C ARG A 10 23.51 -4.70 -6.90
N MET A 11 23.18 -5.06 -5.66
CA MET A 11 21.79 -5.13 -5.20
C MET A 11 21.62 -4.51 -3.80
N ALA A 12 20.40 -4.03 -3.53
CA ALA A 12 20.04 -3.57 -2.19
C ALA A 12 20.13 -4.71 -1.15
N PRO A 13 20.55 -4.44 0.10
CA PRO A 13 20.72 -5.46 1.15
C PRO A 13 19.49 -6.36 1.36
N VAL A 14 18.27 -5.81 1.20
CA VAL A 14 17.01 -6.57 1.31
C VAL A 14 16.90 -7.60 0.20
N THR A 15 17.26 -7.24 -1.04
CA THR A 15 17.26 -8.14 -2.20
C THR A 15 18.30 -9.24 -2.04
N VAL A 16 19.48 -8.88 -1.56
CA VAL A 16 20.54 -9.86 -1.22
C VAL A 16 20.05 -10.86 -0.17
N ASN A 17 19.37 -10.38 0.88
CA ASN A 17 18.80 -11.25 1.91
C ASN A 17 17.71 -12.18 1.37
N SER A 18 16.93 -11.75 0.38
CA SER A 18 15.95 -12.63 -0.27
C SER A 18 16.64 -13.75 -1.05
N ALA A 19 17.73 -13.46 -1.78
CA ALA A 19 18.54 -14.47 -2.44
C ALA A 19 19.20 -15.43 -1.43
N LEU A 20 19.75 -14.88 -0.33
CA LEU A 20 20.30 -15.68 0.76
C LEU A 20 19.26 -16.61 1.40
N ALA A 21 18.01 -16.15 1.56
CA ALA A 21 16.94 -16.98 2.10
C ALA A 21 16.66 -18.20 1.21
N ALA A 22 16.60 -17.99 -0.12
CA ALA A 22 16.42 -19.08 -1.07
C ALA A 22 17.56 -20.10 -1.04
N VAL A 23 18.82 -19.62 -1.04
CA VAL A 23 20.02 -20.49 -0.95
C VAL A 23 20.07 -21.22 0.38
N ASN A 24 19.86 -20.53 1.51
CA ASN A 24 19.82 -21.17 2.81
C ASN A 24 18.69 -22.21 2.93
N GLY A 25 17.54 -21.97 2.30
CA GLY A 25 16.44 -22.92 2.21
C GLY A 25 16.86 -24.20 1.47
N PHE A 26 17.53 -24.06 0.32
CA PHE A 26 18.09 -25.17 -0.42
C PHE A 26 19.14 -25.96 0.38
N LEU A 27 20.07 -25.25 1.03
CA LEU A 27 21.09 -25.88 1.87
C LEU A 27 20.48 -26.65 3.05
N THR A 28 19.43 -26.10 3.67
CA THR A 28 18.71 -26.76 4.75
C THR A 28 18.00 -28.03 4.25
N HIS A 29 17.37 -27.98 3.07
CA HIS A 29 16.68 -29.14 2.47
C HIS A 29 17.65 -30.30 2.20
N ASN A 30 18.88 -30.01 1.80
CA ASN A 30 19.92 -31.01 1.54
C ASN A 30 20.76 -31.38 2.78
N ALA A 31 20.34 -31.01 3.97
CA ALA A 31 21.06 -31.25 5.24
C ALA A 31 22.46 -30.60 5.33
N TRP A 32 22.78 -29.63 4.47
CA TRP A 32 24.05 -28.90 4.46
C TRP A 32 23.98 -27.63 5.34
N GLN A 33 23.65 -27.81 6.60
CA GLN A 33 23.39 -26.70 7.51
C GLN A 33 24.62 -25.84 7.78
N ASP A 34 25.81 -26.46 7.82
CA ASP A 34 27.10 -25.78 8.05
C ASP A 34 27.50 -24.82 6.91
N CYS A 35 26.94 -25.03 5.71
CA CYS A 35 27.16 -24.17 4.56
C CYS A 35 26.26 -22.91 4.54
N ARG A 36 25.35 -22.76 5.49
CA ARG A 36 24.42 -21.62 5.54
C ARG A 36 25.15 -20.30 5.76
N THR A 37 24.69 -19.28 5.03
CA THR A 37 25.29 -17.94 5.07
C THR A 37 24.45 -16.99 5.92
N LYS A 38 25.11 -16.25 6.82
CA LYS A 38 24.45 -15.23 7.64
C LYS A 38 23.85 -14.11 6.75
N PHE A 39 22.64 -13.68 7.10
CA PHE A 39 21.99 -12.53 6.47
C PHE A 39 22.78 -11.23 6.68
N LEU A 40 22.61 -10.29 5.77
CA LEU A 40 23.10 -8.92 5.96
C LEU A 40 22.26 -8.21 7.02
N LYS A 41 22.92 -7.47 7.91
CA LYS A 41 22.21 -6.55 8.79
C LYS A 41 21.60 -5.44 7.95
N VAL A 42 20.29 -5.29 8.00
CA VAL A 42 19.56 -4.23 7.36
C VAL A 42 19.09 -3.28 8.45
N SER A 43 19.65 -2.06 8.47
CA SER A 43 19.13 -1.00 9.32
C SER A 43 17.75 -0.59 8.83
N ARG A 44 16.78 -0.57 9.73
CA ARG A 44 15.44 -0.07 9.42
C ARG A 44 15.51 1.44 9.26
N ARG A 45 15.10 1.94 8.12
CA ARG A 45 14.88 3.39 7.97
C ARG A 45 13.72 3.78 8.88
N VAL A 46 13.92 4.81 9.68
CA VAL A 46 12.88 5.33 10.60
C VAL A 46 11.95 6.29 9.85
N PHE A 47 12.44 6.92 8.78
CA PHE A 47 11.69 7.90 7.98
C PHE A 47 11.53 7.42 6.54
N CYS A 48 10.34 7.60 5.97
CA CYS A 48 10.08 7.34 4.56
C CYS A 48 10.37 8.60 3.73
N PRO A 49 11.03 8.51 2.56
CA PRO A 49 11.13 9.64 1.67
C PRO A 49 9.75 10.01 1.12
N GLU A 50 9.27 11.22 1.38
CA GLU A 50 7.99 11.75 0.87
C GLU A 50 7.87 11.66 -0.65
N SER A 51 9.00 11.70 -1.35
CA SER A 51 9.05 11.70 -2.83
C SER A 51 8.48 10.45 -3.50
N ARG A 52 8.32 9.34 -2.77
CA ARG A 52 7.83 8.07 -3.34
C ARG A 52 6.38 7.74 -3.00
N GLU A 53 5.75 8.53 -2.16
CA GLU A 53 4.38 8.28 -1.73
C GLU A 53 3.40 9.12 -2.53
N ILE A 54 2.25 8.52 -2.83
CA ILE A 54 1.14 9.23 -3.46
C ILE A 54 0.38 9.98 -2.38
N ASP A 55 0.05 11.26 -2.63
CA ASP A 55 -0.78 12.04 -1.74
C ASP A 55 -2.27 12.02 -2.13
N ARG A 56 -3.12 12.65 -1.30
CA ARG A 56 -4.58 12.69 -1.52
C ARG A 56 -4.94 13.44 -2.80
N ASP A 57 -4.21 14.48 -3.17
CA ASP A 57 -4.55 15.30 -4.33
C ASP A 57 -4.03 14.66 -5.63
N GLU A 58 -2.86 14.03 -5.60
CA GLU A 58 -2.37 13.17 -6.68
C GLU A 58 -3.34 12.03 -6.96
N TYR A 59 -3.85 11.36 -5.92
CA TYR A 59 -4.88 10.34 -6.04
C TYR A 59 -6.15 10.87 -6.70
N LYS A 60 -6.66 12.03 -6.26
CA LYS A 60 -7.84 12.65 -6.87
C LYS A 60 -7.63 12.98 -8.35
N ARG A 61 -6.44 13.50 -8.72
CA ARG A 61 -6.10 13.78 -10.12
C ARG A 61 -6.10 12.51 -10.97
N LEU A 62 -5.55 11.40 -10.45
CA LEU A 62 -5.55 10.12 -11.15
C LEU A 62 -6.97 9.59 -11.38
N VAL A 63 -7.84 9.62 -10.37
CA VAL A 63 -9.23 9.21 -10.51
C VAL A 63 -9.98 10.09 -11.52
N LYS A 64 -9.82 11.43 -11.44
CA LYS A 64 -10.40 12.36 -12.42
C LYS A 64 -9.89 12.11 -13.84
N CYS A 65 -8.60 11.84 -13.99
CA CYS A 65 -7.99 11.50 -15.28
C CYS A 65 -8.59 10.23 -15.87
N ALA A 66 -8.80 9.19 -15.05
CA ALA A 66 -9.41 7.93 -15.48
C ALA A 66 -10.85 8.18 -16.00
N TYR A 67 -11.67 8.96 -15.28
CA TYR A 67 -13.02 9.33 -15.75
C TYR A 67 -12.98 10.16 -17.05
N LYS A 68 -12.08 11.14 -17.15
CA LYS A 68 -11.92 11.94 -18.38
C LYS A 68 -11.53 11.11 -19.60
N LYS A 69 -10.77 10.04 -19.40
CA LYS A 69 -10.39 9.08 -20.46
C LYS A 69 -11.48 8.03 -20.75
N GLY A 70 -12.62 8.08 -20.08
CA GLY A 70 -13.68 7.09 -20.22
C GLY A 70 -13.36 5.73 -19.61
N ASP A 71 -12.27 5.61 -18.83
CA ASP A 71 -11.91 4.36 -18.13
C ASP A 71 -12.54 4.36 -16.72
N GLU A 72 -13.86 4.25 -16.68
CA GLU A 72 -14.64 4.19 -15.45
C GLU A 72 -14.24 2.98 -14.60
N ARG A 73 -13.92 1.85 -15.24
CA ARG A 73 -13.41 0.65 -14.54
C ARG A 73 -12.15 0.94 -13.74
N MET A 74 -11.18 1.63 -14.35
CA MET A 74 -9.94 1.99 -13.65
C MET A 74 -10.22 3.02 -12.55
N ALA A 75 -11.07 4.01 -12.78
CA ALA A 75 -11.47 4.97 -11.76
C ALA A 75 -12.10 4.28 -10.54
N MET A 76 -13.00 3.32 -10.77
CA MET A 76 -13.62 2.53 -9.70
C MET A 76 -12.62 1.62 -8.98
N LEU A 77 -11.69 1.00 -9.72
CA LEU A 77 -10.65 0.15 -9.13
C LEU A 77 -9.71 0.96 -8.21
N LEU A 78 -9.25 2.14 -8.64
CA LEU A 78 -8.44 3.04 -7.80
C LEU A 78 -9.17 3.41 -6.51
N GLN A 79 -10.45 3.76 -6.62
CA GLN A 79 -11.28 4.12 -5.47
C GLN A 79 -11.49 2.92 -4.53
N THR A 80 -11.72 1.73 -5.08
CA THR A 80 -11.87 0.51 -4.27
C THR A 80 -10.60 0.20 -3.49
N ILE A 81 -9.43 0.25 -4.12
CA ILE A 81 -8.15 0.01 -3.42
C ILE A 81 -7.92 1.07 -2.32
N CYS A 82 -8.19 2.35 -2.62
CA CYS A 82 -8.00 3.45 -1.68
C CYS A 82 -9.03 3.50 -0.55
N ALA A 83 -10.23 2.94 -0.74
CA ALA A 83 -11.27 2.93 0.28
C ALA A 83 -11.20 1.71 1.21
N THR A 84 -10.56 0.62 0.78
CA THR A 84 -10.57 -0.66 1.48
C THR A 84 -9.18 -1.17 1.87
N GLY A 85 -8.14 -0.62 1.26
CA GLY A 85 -6.79 -1.14 1.40
C GLY A 85 -6.59 -2.55 0.84
N ILE A 86 -7.48 -3.04 -0.04
CA ILE A 86 -7.40 -4.38 -0.64
C ILE A 86 -6.14 -4.55 -1.48
N ARG A 87 -5.57 -5.76 -1.51
CA ARG A 87 -4.46 -6.08 -2.42
C ARG A 87 -4.98 -6.31 -3.83
N VAL A 88 -4.17 -6.04 -4.84
CA VAL A 88 -4.55 -6.30 -6.25
C VAL A 88 -4.92 -7.75 -6.50
N SER A 89 -4.23 -8.70 -5.89
CA SER A 89 -4.57 -10.13 -5.98
C SER A 89 -5.91 -10.48 -5.36
N GLU A 90 -6.45 -9.62 -4.51
CA GLU A 90 -7.70 -9.81 -3.81
C GLU A 90 -8.88 -9.11 -4.53
N VAL A 91 -8.62 -8.32 -5.57
CA VAL A 91 -9.66 -7.62 -6.36
C VAL A 91 -10.74 -8.55 -6.91
N PRO A 92 -10.45 -9.79 -7.33
CA PRO A 92 -11.51 -10.71 -7.78
C PRO A 92 -12.58 -11.05 -6.73
N TYR A 93 -12.29 -10.88 -5.44
CA TYR A 93 -13.27 -11.09 -4.36
C TYR A 93 -14.29 -9.94 -4.24
N ILE A 94 -14.08 -8.82 -4.95
CA ILE A 94 -15.09 -7.75 -5.05
C ILE A 94 -16.12 -8.17 -6.10
N THR A 95 -17.11 -8.89 -5.64
CA THR A 95 -18.20 -9.41 -6.47
C THR A 95 -19.51 -8.63 -6.20
N ILE A 96 -20.47 -8.79 -7.08
CA ILE A 96 -21.82 -8.19 -6.91
C ILE A 96 -22.42 -8.64 -5.57
N GLU A 97 -22.28 -9.90 -5.23
CA GLU A 97 -22.82 -10.50 -4.02
C GLU A 97 -22.13 -9.90 -2.77
N ALA A 98 -20.80 -9.79 -2.80
CA ALA A 98 -20.02 -9.18 -1.74
C ALA A 98 -20.40 -7.71 -1.53
N VAL A 99 -20.59 -6.95 -2.63
CA VAL A 99 -20.99 -5.55 -2.57
C VAL A 99 -22.40 -5.38 -2.02
N LYS A 100 -23.34 -6.25 -2.39
CA LYS A 100 -24.71 -6.26 -1.81
C LYS A 100 -24.70 -6.56 -0.31
N GLN A 101 -23.75 -7.37 0.16
CA GLN A 101 -23.57 -7.69 1.60
C GLN A 101 -22.78 -6.61 2.35
N GLY A 102 -22.15 -5.65 1.65
CA GLY A 102 -21.28 -4.63 2.25
C GLY A 102 -19.94 -5.17 2.75
N ARG A 103 -19.58 -6.40 2.40
CA ARG A 103 -18.31 -7.05 2.80
C ARG A 103 -17.87 -8.12 1.80
N ALA A 104 -16.56 -8.25 1.65
CA ALA A 104 -15.94 -9.31 0.88
C ALA A 104 -15.08 -10.19 1.79
N GLU A 105 -15.20 -11.49 1.67
CA GLU A 105 -14.31 -12.45 2.33
C GLU A 105 -13.17 -12.79 1.41
N VAL A 106 -11.95 -12.48 1.85
CA VAL A 106 -10.73 -12.61 1.04
C VAL A 106 -9.86 -13.67 1.64
N GLU A 107 -9.58 -14.70 0.87
CA GLU A 107 -8.63 -15.73 1.24
C GLU A 107 -7.23 -15.40 0.72
N CYS A 108 -6.24 -15.43 1.60
CA CYS A 108 -4.84 -15.25 1.25
C CYS A 108 -3.96 -16.17 2.10
N LYS A 109 -3.24 -17.09 1.47
CA LYS A 109 -2.30 -18.04 2.13
C LYS A 109 -2.95 -18.82 3.28
N GLY A 110 -4.15 -19.36 3.07
CA GLY A 110 -4.90 -20.13 4.05
C GLY A 110 -5.48 -19.31 5.21
N ARG A 111 -5.53 -18.00 5.09
CA ARG A 111 -6.20 -17.11 6.05
C ARG A 111 -7.32 -16.37 5.38
N ILE A 112 -8.47 -16.34 6.01
CA ILE A 112 -9.64 -15.58 5.58
C ILE A 112 -9.67 -14.27 6.37
N ARG A 113 -9.89 -13.16 5.69
CA ARG A 113 -10.18 -11.88 6.32
C ARG A 113 -11.37 -11.21 5.66
N THR A 114 -12.13 -10.48 6.44
CA THR A 114 -13.25 -9.68 5.94
C THR A 114 -12.76 -8.29 5.53
N VAL A 115 -13.11 -7.87 4.33
CA VAL A 115 -12.93 -6.50 3.83
C VAL A 115 -14.27 -5.82 3.83
N PHE A 116 -14.44 -4.80 4.66
CA PHE A 116 -15.67 -4.02 4.74
C PHE A 116 -15.74 -2.99 3.60
N LEU A 117 -16.91 -2.87 3.01
CA LEU A 117 -17.22 -1.94 1.93
C LEU A 117 -18.19 -0.88 2.47
N THR A 118 -17.80 0.39 2.37
CA THR A 118 -18.69 1.47 2.83
C THR A 118 -19.94 1.56 1.93
N SER A 119 -21.06 2.00 2.49
CA SER A 119 -22.32 2.13 1.72
C SER A 119 -22.17 2.97 0.46
N ARG A 120 -21.35 4.04 0.52
CA ARG A 120 -21.06 4.87 -0.64
C ARG A 120 -20.29 4.10 -1.72
N LEU A 121 -19.27 3.31 -1.33
CA LEU A 121 -18.53 2.49 -2.28
C LEU A 121 -19.43 1.42 -2.90
N CYS A 122 -20.26 0.77 -2.10
CA CYS A 122 -21.23 -0.22 -2.58
C CYS A 122 -22.16 0.38 -3.63
N TYR A 123 -22.74 1.53 -3.36
CA TYR A 123 -23.58 2.25 -4.31
C TYR A 123 -22.84 2.51 -5.63
N MET A 124 -21.64 3.07 -5.58
CA MET A 124 -20.85 3.38 -6.77
C MET A 124 -20.47 2.12 -7.56
N LEU A 125 -20.12 1.01 -6.89
CA LEU A 125 -19.79 -0.25 -7.53
C LEU A 125 -20.99 -0.90 -8.21
N LEU A 126 -22.18 -0.85 -7.59
CA LEU A 126 -23.41 -1.37 -8.18
C LEU A 126 -23.87 -0.53 -9.38
N ASP A 127 -23.75 0.80 -9.30
CA ASP A 127 -24.04 1.68 -10.44
C ASP A 127 -23.09 1.40 -11.62
N TYR A 128 -21.80 1.28 -11.35
CA TYR A 128 -20.81 0.88 -12.35
C TYR A 128 -21.13 -0.49 -12.97
N ALA A 129 -21.44 -1.48 -12.13
CA ALA A 129 -21.76 -2.83 -12.58
C ALA A 129 -23.00 -2.84 -13.50
N LYS A 130 -24.05 -2.11 -13.11
CA LYS A 130 -25.27 -1.94 -13.93
C LYS A 130 -24.96 -1.31 -15.29
N LYS A 131 -24.15 -0.24 -15.34
CA LYS A 131 -23.71 0.40 -16.58
C LYS A 131 -22.85 -0.51 -17.46
N SER A 132 -22.12 -1.41 -16.83
CA SER A 132 -21.23 -2.37 -17.51
C SER A 132 -21.89 -3.72 -17.82
N HIS A 133 -23.20 -3.87 -17.55
CA HIS A 133 -23.98 -5.11 -17.76
C HIS A 133 -23.36 -6.30 -17.00
N ILE A 134 -22.94 -6.08 -15.75
CA ILE A 134 -22.41 -7.12 -14.85
C ILE A 134 -23.47 -7.41 -13.79
N ASP A 135 -24.15 -8.53 -13.91
CA ASP A 135 -25.29 -8.88 -13.03
C ASP A 135 -24.90 -9.78 -11.85
N SER A 136 -23.78 -10.50 -11.95
CA SER A 136 -23.28 -11.41 -10.90
C SER A 136 -21.76 -11.62 -10.98
N GLY A 137 -21.17 -12.11 -9.90
CA GLY A 137 -19.76 -12.44 -9.84
C GLY A 137 -18.84 -11.23 -9.80
N MET A 138 -17.63 -11.35 -10.34
CA MET A 138 -16.58 -10.33 -10.25
C MET A 138 -16.95 -9.03 -10.95
N ILE A 139 -16.78 -7.89 -10.26
CA ILE A 139 -17.07 -6.56 -10.82
C ILE A 139 -15.94 -6.09 -11.75
N PHE A 140 -14.68 -6.39 -11.39
CA PHE A 140 -13.51 -5.94 -12.15
C PHE A 140 -13.05 -7.02 -13.13
N VAL A 141 -13.65 -7.01 -14.32
CA VAL A 141 -13.37 -8.01 -15.37
C VAL A 141 -12.83 -7.36 -16.65
N THR A 142 -12.18 -8.17 -17.47
CA THR A 142 -11.80 -7.82 -18.85
C THR A 142 -13.05 -7.78 -19.74
N ARG A 143 -12.92 -7.33 -20.99
CA ARG A 143 -14.00 -7.42 -21.99
C ARG A 143 -14.49 -8.85 -22.23
N SER A 144 -13.62 -9.86 -21.98
CA SER A 144 -13.95 -11.29 -22.11
C SER A 144 -14.49 -11.91 -20.80
N GLY A 145 -14.83 -11.12 -19.77
CA GLY A 145 -15.37 -11.61 -18.50
C GLY A 145 -14.33 -12.23 -17.54
N LYS A 146 -13.03 -12.25 -17.89
CA LYS A 146 -11.97 -12.79 -17.03
C LYS A 146 -11.53 -11.76 -16.00
N ALA A 147 -11.05 -12.23 -14.84
CA ALA A 147 -10.43 -11.38 -13.83
C ALA A 147 -9.31 -10.50 -14.43
N LEU A 148 -9.17 -9.29 -13.90
CA LEU A 148 -8.07 -8.40 -14.31
C LEU A 148 -6.74 -8.97 -13.86
N ASP A 149 -5.81 -9.09 -14.80
CA ASP A 149 -4.42 -9.46 -14.51
C ASP A 149 -3.67 -8.28 -13.84
N ARG A 150 -2.80 -8.61 -12.90
CA ARG A 150 -1.98 -7.64 -12.16
C ARG A 150 -1.14 -6.74 -13.08
N SER A 151 -0.56 -7.31 -14.13
CA SER A 151 0.28 -6.58 -15.08
C SER A 151 -0.55 -5.59 -15.91
N ASN A 152 -1.77 -5.99 -16.28
CA ASN A 152 -2.70 -5.12 -16.99
C ASN A 152 -3.19 -3.96 -16.10
N ILE A 153 -3.52 -4.23 -14.84
CA ILE A 153 -3.86 -3.20 -13.86
C ILE A 153 -2.72 -2.20 -13.75
N TRP A 154 -1.50 -2.68 -13.51
CA TRP A 154 -0.32 -1.84 -13.40
C TRP A 154 -0.08 -0.98 -14.64
N ARG A 155 -0.13 -1.58 -15.83
CA ARG A 155 0.07 -0.88 -17.12
C ARG A 155 -1.00 0.22 -17.34
N ASN A 156 -2.26 -0.08 -17.04
CA ASN A 156 -3.35 0.89 -17.19
C ASN A 156 -3.28 2.01 -16.17
N MET A 157 -2.88 1.74 -14.92
CA MET A 157 -2.58 2.78 -13.95
C MET A 157 -1.49 3.74 -14.45
N LYS A 158 -0.41 3.20 -15.04
CA LYS A 158 0.69 4.01 -15.58
C LYS A 158 0.26 4.96 -16.71
N LYS A 159 -0.71 4.57 -17.53
CA LYS A 159 -1.26 5.44 -18.60
C LYS A 159 -1.98 6.68 -18.08
N LEU A 160 -2.29 6.74 -16.78
CA LEU A 160 -2.91 7.89 -16.16
C LEU A 160 -1.90 8.95 -15.72
N CYS A 161 -0.63 8.58 -15.53
CA CYS A 161 0.39 9.43 -14.91
C CYS A 161 0.53 10.78 -15.60
N GLU A 162 0.70 10.79 -16.91
CA GLU A 162 0.88 12.02 -17.70
C GLU A 162 -0.35 12.93 -17.61
N GLY A 163 -1.55 12.38 -17.88
CA GLY A 163 -2.78 13.17 -17.85
C GLY A 163 -3.22 13.61 -16.46
N ALA A 164 -2.65 13.04 -15.42
CA ALA A 164 -2.91 13.40 -14.01
C ALA A 164 -1.80 14.27 -13.40
N ASP A 165 -0.71 14.50 -14.12
CA ASP A 165 0.49 15.17 -13.61
C ASP A 165 0.97 14.52 -12.29
N VAL A 166 1.23 13.20 -12.35
CA VAL A 166 1.73 12.42 -11.22
C VAL A 166 2.93 11.60 -11.66
N LEU A 167 3.98 11.63 -10.86
CA LEU A 167 5.21 10.91 -11.15
C LEU A 167 4.97 9.41 -11.35
N TRP A 168 5.53 8.87 -12.43
CA TRP A 168 5.44 7.47 -12.79
C TRP A 168 5.78 6.52 -11.63
N ASP A 169 6.85 6.79 -10.89
CA ASP A 169 7.33 5.92 -9.82
C ASP A 169 6.38 5.85 -8.61
N LYS A 170 5.45 6.79 -8.48
CA LYS A 170 4.44 6.80 -7.43
C LYS A 170 3.23 5.92 -7.76
N VAL A 171 2.92 5.69 -9.05
CA VAL A 171 1.65 5.08 -9.47
C VAL A 171 1.79 3.58 -9.64
N PHE A 172 1.49 2.83 -8.58
CA PHE A 172 1.38 1.37 -8.56
C PHE A 172 0.42 0.93 -7.45
N PRO A 173 -0.23 -0.23 -7.57
CA PRO A 173 -1.34 -0.61 -6.68
C PRO A 173 -1.01 -0.57 -5.20
N HIS A 174 0.21 -0.97 -4.82
CA HIS A 174 0.60 -1.01 -3.41
C HIS A 174 0.67 0.39 -2.79
N ASN A 175 1.00 1.41 -3.58
CA ASN A 175 1.06 2.80 -3.12
C ASN A 175 -0.34 3.38 -2.79
N PHE A 176 -1.38 2.95 -3.49
CA PHE A 176 -2.77 3.30 -3.14
C PHE A 176 -3.22 2.64 -1.83
N ARG A 177 -2.80 1.41 -1.58
CA ARG A 177 -3.00 0.75 -0.30
C ARG A 177 -2.21 1.45 0.82
N HIS A 178 -1.00 1.97 0.55
CA HIS A 178 -0.24 2.82 1.46
C HIS A 178 -1.02 4.10 1.80
N LEU A 179 -1.58 4.75 0.79
CA LEU A 179 -2.40 5.94 1.01
C LEU A 179 -3.60 5.64 1.93
N PHE A 180 -4.35 4.54 1.68
CA PHE A 180 -5.40 4.09 2.59
C PHE A 180 -4.89 3.93 4.02
N ALA A 181 -3.78 3.21 4.19
CA ALA A 181 -3.23 2.92 5.51
C ALA A 181 -2.83 4.19 6.27
N ARG A 182 -2.21 5.15 5.60
CA ARG A 182 -1.85 6.46 6.17
C ARG A 182 -3.09 7.25 6.57
N LEU A 183 -4.05 7.39 5.66
CA LEU A 183 -5.28 8.14 5.94
C LEU A 183 -6.07 7.53 7.10
N TYR A 184 -6.14 6.20 7.17
CA TYR A 184 -6.77 5.50 8.28
C TYR A 184 -6.01 5.75 9.59
N TYR A 185 -4.68 5.62 9.58
CA TYR A 185 -3.87 5.82 10.76
C TYR A 185 -3.87 7.29 11.23
N GLU A 186 -3.89 8.26 10.32
CA GLU A 186 -4.02 9.68 10.66
C GLU A 186 -5.29 9.96 11.47
N GLN A 187 -6.38 9.28 11.13
CA GLN A 187 -7.68 9.45 11.76
C GLN A 187 -7.82 8.66 13.07
N GLU A 188 -7.45 7.38 13.08
CA GLU A 188 -7.75 6.46 14.18
C GLU A 188 -6.58 6.27 15.15
N LYS A 189 -5.33 6.54 14.73
CA LYS A 189 -4.08 6.35 15.51
C LYS A 189 -3.92 4.94 16.11
N ASN A 190 -4.67 3.96 15.63
CA ASN A 190 -4.65 2.58 16.12
C ASN A 190 -3.98 1.65 15.12
N LEU A 191 -2.70 1.33 15.39
CA LEU A 191 -1.86 0.49 14.52
C LEU A 191 -2.31 -0.98 14.51
N VAL A 192 -2.80 -1.49 15.64
CA VAL A 192 -3.26 -2.88 15.74
C VAL A 192 -4.48 -3.09 14.87
N ARG A 193 -5.48 -2.21 15.00
CA ARG A 193 -6.69 -2.25 14.19
C ARG A 193 -6.39 -2.08 12.70
N LEU A 194 -5.44 -1.22 12.34
CA LEU A 194 -4.98 -1.08 10.95
C LEU A 194 -4.34 -2.38 10.45
N ALA A 195 -3.52 -3.06 11.26
CA ALA A 195 -2.91 -4.34 10.90
C ALA A 195 -3.97 -5.41 10.62
N ASP A 196 -5.02 -5.48 11.44
CA ASP A 196 -6.14 -6.41 11.27
C ASP A 196 -6.90 -6.12 9.97
N ILE A 197 -7.26 -4.86 9.72
CA ILE A 197 -7.95 -4.43 8.48
C ILE A 197 -7.12 -4.79 7.24
N LEU A 198 -5.81 -4.56 7.30
CA LEU A 198 -4.90 -4.90 6.20
C LEU A 198 -4.61 -6.40 6.10
N GLY A 199 -4.93 -7.20 7.10
CA GLY A 199 -4.60 -8.63 7.16
C GLY A 199 -3.09 -8.87 7.21
N HIS A 200 -2.38 -8.13 8.05
CA HIS A 200 -0.96 -8.31 8.30
C HIS A 200 -0.74 -9.24 9.50
N SER A 201 -0.07 -10.38 9.27
CA SER A 201 0.29 -11.31 10.33
C SER A 201 1.38 -10.79 11.27
N ASN A 202 2.11 -9.76 10.84
CA ASN A 202 3.17 -9.12 11.61
C ASN A 202 2.93 -7.62 11.63
N ILE A 203 2.69 -7.06 12.81
CA ILE A 203 2.44 -5.64 13.04
C ILE A 203 3.60 -4.75 12.52
N ASN A 204 4.82 -5.27 12.49
CA ASN A 204 5.97 -4.55 11.94
C ASN A 204 5.78 -4.24 10.44
N THR A 205 4.98 -5.02 9.71
CA THR A 205 4.63 -4.72 8.32
C THR A 205 3.72 -3.49 8.22
N THR A 206 2.89 -3.27 9.24
CA THR A 206 1.99 -2.11 9.31
C THR A 206 2.74 -0.86 9.78
N ARG A 207 3.78 -1.03 10.58
CA ARG A 207 4.57 0.07 11.13
C ARG A 207 5.20 0.97 10.05
N ILE A 208 5.43 0.46 8.85
CA ILE A 208 5.93 1.29 7.73
C ILE A 208 4.94 2.41 7.34
N TYR A 209 3.64 2.22 7.60
CA TYR A 209 2.61 3.23 7.31
C TYR A 209 2.51 4.32 8.38
N THR A 210 3.15 4.11 9.53
CA THR A 210 3.22 5.09 10.61
C THR A 210 4.54 5.86 10.61
N MET A 211 5.43 5.54 9.65
CA MET A 211 6.67 6.28 9.48
C MET A 211 6.31 7.67 8.94
N GLU A 212 6.28 8.62 9.84
CA GLU A 212 6.07 10.03 9.50
C GLU A 212 7.31 10.59 8.82
N SER A 213 7.12 11.63 8.00
CA SER A 213 8.26 12.40 7.51
C SER A 213 8.98 13.06 8.69
N GLY A 214 10.29 13.20 8.60
CA GLY A 214 11.06 13.89 9.64
C GLY A 214 10.48 15.26 9.99
N ARG A 215 9.84 15.93 9.03
CA ARG A 215 9.16 17.22 9.20
C ARG A 215 7.93 17.14 10.11
N ASN A 216 7.11 16.09 9.97
CA ASN A 216 5.97 15.88 10.86
C ASN A 216 6.41 15.53 12.28
N HIS A 217 7.48 14.74 12.40
CA HIS A 217 8.06 14.42 13.69
C HIS A 217 8.60 15.67 14.41
N MET A 218 9.30 16.56 13.68
CA MET A 218 9.74 17.85 14.23
C MET A 218 8.57 18.70 14.72
N ARG A 219 7.49 18.83 13.93
CA ARG A 219 6.28 19.54 14.36
C ARG A 219 5.65 18.97 15.62
N GLN A 220 5.72 17.65 15.81
CA GLN A 220 5.21 17.02 17.03
C GLN A 220 6.11 17.32 18.22
N LEU A 221 7.43 17.31 18.05
CA LEU A 221 8.38 17.68 19.08
C LEU A 221 8.23 19.15 19.50
N GLU A 222 8.05 20.06 18.53
CA GLU A 222 7.79 21.48 18.78
C GLU A 222 6.52 21.72 19.63
N LYS A 223 5.49 20.88 19.44
CA LYS A 223 4.24 20.96 20.24
C LYS A 223 4.38 20.48 21.67
N LEU A 224 5.47 19.82 22.04
CA LEU A 224 5.67 19.35 23.41
C LEU A 224 5.96 20.48 24.40
N GLU A 225 6.32 21.68 23.90
CA GLU A 225 6.58 22.90 24.72
C GLU A 225 7.44 22.62 25.97
N VAL A 226 8.41 21.71 25.85
CA VAL A 226 9.24 21.26 26.98
C VAL A 226 10.40 22.22 27.25
N LEU A 227 10.68 23.11 26.28
CA LEU A 227 11.78 24.05 26.39
C LEU A 227 11.28 25.33 27.06
N PHE A 228 11.89 25.65 28.20
CA PHE A 228 11.69 26.92 28.87
C PHE A 228 12.84 27.84 28.48
N ASP A 229 12.51 28.91 27.75
CA ASP A 229 13.48 29.95 27.41
C ASP A 229 13.67 30.89 28.59
N PHE A 230 14.64 30.63 29.43
CA PHE A 230 14.99 31.47 30.58
C PHE A 230 15.65 32.81 30.16
N TYR A 231 16.12 32.91 28.91
CA TYR A 231 16.85 34.10 28.43
C TYR A 231 15.92 35.21 27.92
N ASN A 232 14.69 34.92 27.55
CA ASN A 232 13.75 35.91 26.99
C ASN A 232 13.13 36.84 28.05
N LYS A 233 13.35 36.61 29.36
CA LYS A 233 12.92 37.51 30.42
C LYS A 233 13.91 38.63 30.75
N PHE A 234 15.14 38.57 30.23
CA PHE A 234 16.16 39.59 30.51
C PHE A 234 16.33 40.65 29.40
N SER A 235 15.73 40.47 28.24
CA SER A 235 15.82 41.45 27.14
C SER A 235 14.73 42.55 27.17
N LEU A 236 13.81 42.51 28.15
CA LEU A 236 12.79 43.52 28.37
C LEU A 236 13.12 44.45 29.58
N LEU A 237 14.32 44.35 30.14
CA LEU A 237 14.79 45.15 31.27
C LEU A 237 16.12 45.90 30.97
N LEU A 238 16.49 46.03 29.74
CA LEU A 238 17.53 46.96 29.22
C LEU A 238 16.92 47.81 28.12
#